data_ff0dc919aee445103c14333e19ea0433
#
_entry.id   ff0dc919aee445103c14333e19ea0433
#
_cell.length_a   1.000
_cell.length_b   1.000
_cell.length_c   1.000
_cell.angle_alpha   90.00
_cell.angle_beta   90.00
_cell.angle_gamma   90.00
#
_symmetry.space_group_name_H-M   'P 1'
#
loop_
_entity.id
_entity.type
_entity.pdbx_description
1 polymer ?
#
loop_
_entity_poly.entity_id
_entity_poly.type
_entity_poly.pdbx_seq_one_letter_code
_entity_poly.pdbx_strand_id
1 'polypeptide(L)'
;MITVYGIKNCDTVKKATKWLEANNIAHQLYDFKKQPLTAELLTEFVSQSDWSLLLNKRSTTFRNLPDEIKNNLTDDVIFAAVLEQPTLLKRPLLPLNGELNLGFKVDQYQTLFENK
;
A
#
# COMPACT_ATOMS: atom_id res chain seq x y z
N MET A 1 -11.91 7.72 -11.63
CA MET A 1 -11.46 8.12 -10.27
C MET A 1 -10.44 7.11 -9.77
N ILE A 2 -9.30 7.58 -9.29
CA ILE A 2 -8.27 6.69 -8.75
C ILE A 2 -8.56 6.31 -7.30
N THR A 3 -8.05 5.16 -6.88
CA THR A 3 -8.19 4.70 -5.50
C THR A 3 -6.81 4.62 -4.85
N VAL A 4 -6.70 5.26 -3.69
CA VAL A 4 -5.51 5.21 -2.84
C VAL A 4 -5.79 4.20 -1.73
N TYR A 5 -4.95 3.19 -1.60
CA TYR A 5 -5.14 2.16 -0.58
C TYR A 5 -4.20 2.41 0.59
N GLY A 6 -4.75 2.41 1.79
CA GLY A 6 -3.95 2.63 2.99
C GLY A 6 -4.79 2.72 4.24
N ILE A 7 -4.33 3.53 5.19
CA ILE A 7 -5.09 3.83 6.41
C ILE A 7 -5.12 5.34 6.62
N LYS A 8 -6.26 5.84 7.11
CA LYS A 8 -6.48 7.27 7.27
C LYS A 8 -5.48 7.93 8.21
N ASN A 9 -5.04 7.23 9.24
CA ASN A 9 -4.14 7.78 10.26
C ASN A 9 -2.66 7.65 9.92
N CYS A 10 -2.31 7.30 8.70
CA CYS A 10 -0.92 7.23 8.26
C CYS A 10 -0.47 8.58 7.71
N ASP A 11 0.63 9.14 8.22
CA ASP A 11 1.10 10.45 7.78
C ASP A 11 1.42 10.49 6.28
N THR A 12 2.03 9.43 5.76
CA THR A 12 2.35 9.34 4.33
C THR A 12 1.08 9.31 3.48
N VAL A 13 0.05 8.60 3.93
CA VAL A 13 -1.25 8.56 3.24
C VAL A 13 -1.89 9.94 3.25
N LYS A 14 -1.83 10.64 4.39
CA LYS A 14 -2.38 12.01 4.49
C LYS A 14 -1.68 12.96 3.53
N LYS A 15 -0.36 12.87 3.42
CA LYS A 15 0.41 13.70 2.49
C LYS A 15 0.02 13.42 1.05
N ALA A 16 -0.16 12.15 0.70
CA ALA A 16 -0.57 11.76 -0.64
C ALA A 16 -1.95 12.31 -1.00
N THR A 17 -2.94 12.14 -0.12
CA THR A 17 -4.29 12.62 -0.39
C THR A 17 -4.36 14.15 -0.44
N LYS A 18 -3.59 14.84 0.39
CA LYS A 18 -3.53 16.31 0.34
C LYS A 18 -2.92 16.80 -0.98
N TRP A 19 -1.88 16.13 -1.46
CA TRP A 19 -1.29 16.48 -2.75
C TRP A 19 -2.29 16.30 -3.89
N LEU A 20 -3.03 15.18 -3.88
CA LEU A 20 -4.05 14.93 -4.89
C LEU A 20 -5.15 15.98 -4.86
N GLU A 21 -5.62 16.37 -3.67
CA GLU A 21 -6.61 17.43 -3.52
C GLU A 21 -6.09 18.76 -4.04
N ALA A 22 -4.85 19.11 -3.70
CA ALA A 22 -4.24 20.37 -4.11
C ALA A 22 -4.06 20.46 -5.62
N ASN A 23 -3.95 19.33 -6.31
CA ASN A 23 -3.80 19.26 -7.75
C ASN A 23 -5.10 18.93 -8.48
N ASN A 24 -6.23 18.98 -7.78
CA ASN A 24 -7.56 18.74 -8.35
C ASN A 24 -7.72 17.39 -9.01
N ILE A 25 -7.07 16.36 -8.44
CA ILE A 25 -7.15 15.00 -8.96
C ILE A 25 -8.22 14.24 -8.17
N ALA A 26 -9.27 13.81 -8.86
CA ALA A 26 -10.34 13.05 -8.23
C ALA A 26 -9.82 11.70 -7.74
N HIS A 27 -10.07 11.38 -6.48
CA HIS A 27 -9.59 10.15 -5.85
C HIS A 27 -10.50 9.73 -4.70
N GLN A 28 -10.34 8.48 -4.28
CA GLN A 28 -10.98 7.97 -3.08
C GLN A 28 -9.96 7.18 -2.26
N LEU A 29 -10.15 7.16 -0.95
CA LEU A 29 -9.31 6.40 -0.03
C LEU A 29 -10.01 5.09 0.33
N TYR A 30 -9.33 3.96 0.07
CA TYR A 30 -9.73 2.67 0.57
C TYR A 30 -8.97 2.42 1.87
N ASP A 31 -9.67 2.59 3.00
CA ASP A 31 -9.07 2.53 4.32
C ASP A 31 -9.17 1.10 4.87
N PHE A 32 -8.03 0.44 5.04
CA PHE A 32 -7.99 -0.94 5.51
C PHE A 32 -8.54 -1.12 6.93
N LYS A 33 -8.70 -0.05 7.69
CA LYS A 33 -9.34 -0.12 9.01
C LYS A 33 -10.86 -0.14 8.93
N LYS A 34 -11.41 0.34 7.83
CA LYS A 34 -12.86 0.38 7.61
C LYS A 34 -13.33 -0.70 6.64
N GLN A 35 -12.48 -1.06 5.69
CA GLN A 35 -12.78 -2.03 4.66
C GLN A 35 -11.67 -3.08 4.66
N PRO A 36 -12.00 -4.39 4.73
CA PRO A 36 -10.97 -5.40 4.83
C PRO A 36 -10.14 -5.52 3.56
N LEU A 37 -8.88 -5.87 3.72
CA LEU A 37 -8.05 -6.31 2.61
C LEU A 37 -8.49 -7.72 2.23
N THR A 38 -8.95 -7.90 1.00
CA THR A 38 -9.40 -9.22 0.53
C THR A 38 -8.27 -9.97 -0.15
N ALA A 39 -8.41 -11.29 -0.23
CA ALA A 39 -7.43 -12.13 -0.94
C ALA A 39 -7.33 -11.73 -2.42
N GLU A 40 -8.46 -11.41 -3.05
CA GLU A 40 -8.50 -10.97 -4.44
C GLU A 40 -7.71 -9.68 -4.64
N LEU A 41 -7.91 -8.71 -3.77
CA LEU A 41 -7.22 -7.42 -3.86
C LEU A 41 -5.73 -7.59 -3.64
N LEU A 42 -5.34 -8.36 -2.63
CA LEU A 42 -3.93 -8.62 -2.36
C LEU A 42 -3.25 -9.37 -3.52
N THR A 43 -3.95 -10.31 -4.14
CA THR A 43 -3.45 -11.02 -5.32
C THR A 43 -3.17 -10.04 -6.45
N GLU A 44 -4.04 -9.04 -6.67
CA GLU A 44 -3.80 -8.00 -7.67
C GLU A 44 -2.57 -7.17 -7.35
N PHE A 45 -2.37 -6.80 -6.10
CA PHE A 45 -1.18 -6.05 -5.69
C PHE A 45 0.10 -6.86 -5.96
N VAL A 46 0.10 -8.14 -5.60
CA VAL A 46 1.25 -9.01 -5.82
C VAL A 46 1.53 -9.20 -7.30
N SER A 47 0.49 -9.27 -8.13
CA SER A 47 0.65 -9.44 -9.59
C SER A 47 1.32 -8.23 -10.25
N GLN A 48 1.22 -7.05 -9.62
CA GLN A 48 1.78 -5.80 -10.14
C GLN A 48 3.09 -5.40 -9.46
N SER A 49 3.55 -6.18 -8.49
CA SER A 49 4.73 -5.87 -7.71
C SER A 49 5.32 -7.17 -7.15
N ASP A 50 6.14 -7.08 -6.11
CA ASP A 50 6.64 -8.25 -5.40
C ASP A 50 6.81 -7.95 -3.91
N TRP A 51 7.02 -9.00 -3.11
CA TRP A 51 7.09 -8.85 -1.67
C TRP A 51 8.27 -8.00 -1.19
N SER A 52 9.37 -7.99 -1.94
CA SER A 52 10.53 -7.16 -1.57
C SER A 52 10.18 -5.67 -1.59
N LEU A 53 9.22 -5.28 -2.43
CA LEU A 53 8.76 -3.90 -2.54
C LEU A 53 7.53 -3.63 -1.67
N LEU A 54 6.61 -4.59 -1.59
CA LEU A 54 5.34 -4.42 -0.88
C LEU A 54 5.48 -4.47 0.63
N LEU A 55 6.36 -5.32 1.16
CA LEU A 55 6.47 -5.57 2.58
C LEU A 55 7.27 -4.47 3.27
N ASN A 56 6.68 -3.83 4.27
CA ASN A 56 7.36 -2.80 5.04
C ASN A 56 8.03 -3.42 6.29
N LYS A 57 9.28 -3.82 6.14
CA LYS A 57 10.06 -4.44 7.23
C LYS A 57 10.42 -3.46 8.34
N ARG A 58 10.23 -2.17 8.12
CA ARG A 58 10.48 -1.14 9.15
C ARG A 58 9.26 -0.84 10.00
N SER A 59 8.11 -1.42 9.65
CA SER A 59 6.88 -1.17 10.40
C SER A 59 6.93 -1.84 11.78
N THR A 60 6.23 -1.25 12.74
CA THR A 60 6.05 -1.85 14.06
C THR A 60 5.35 -3.20 13.94
N THR A 61 4.39 -3.31 13.02
CA THR A 61 3.67 -4.55 12.78
C THR A 61 4.63 -5.68 12.39
N PHE A 62 5.59 -5.40 11.51
CA PHE A 62 6.58 -6.40 11.12
C PHE A 62 7.48 -6.78 12.28
N ARG A 63 7.95 -5.81 13.05
CA ARG A 63 8.83 -6.06 14.21
C ARG A 63 8.15 -6.94 15.25
N ASN A 64 6.83 -6.81 15.39
CA ASN A 64 6.05 -7.54 16.37
C ASN A 64 5.55 -8.90 15.87
N LEU A 65 5.89 -9.29 14.65
CA LEU A 65 5.56 -10.63 14.17
C LEU A 65 6.31 -11.68 14.98
N PRO A 66 5.68 -12.85 15.21
CA PRO A 66 6.38 -13.96 15.87
C PRO A 66 7.64 -14.38 15.10
N ASP A 67 8.67 -14.81 15.81
CA ASP A 67 9.92 -15.26 15.18
C ASP A 67 9.68 -16.39 14.17
N GLU A 68 8.71 -17.26 14.46
CA GLU A 68 8.33 -18.33 13.54
C GLU A 68 7.96 -17.82 12.17
N ILE A 69 7.25 -16.68 12.12
CA ILE A 69 6.86 -16.04 10.86
C ILE A 69 8.06 -15.33 10.24
N LYS A 70 8.80 -14.55 11.03
CA LYS A 70 9.96 -13.79 10.51
C LYS A 70 11.02 -14.68 9.91
N ASN A 71 11.19 -15.88 10.46
CA ASN A 71 12.21 -16.83 9.99
C ASN A 71 11.74 -17.73 8.86
N ASN A 72 10.48 -17.61 8.44
CA ASN A 72 9.89 -18.45 7.39
C ASN A 72 9.09 -17.60 6.39
N LEU A 73 9.72 -16.58 5.83
CA LEU A 73 9.04 -15.64 4.91
C LEU A 73 8.92 -16.24 3.51
N THR A 74 8.11 -17.29 3.40
CA THR A 74 7.68 -17.80 2.10
C THR A 74 6.51 -16.95 1.59
N ASP A 75 6.21 -17.02 0.32
CA ASP A 75 5.10 -16.27 -0.27
C ASP A 75 3.77 -16.55 0.44
N ASP A 76 3.50 -17.81 0.76
CA ASP A 76 2.27 -18.20 1.44
C ASP A 76 2.19 -17.62 2.85
N VAL A 77 3.30 -17.65 3.59
CA VAL A 77 3.36 -17.11 4.95
C VAL A 77 3.17 -15.60 4.94
N ILE A 78 3.83 -14.90 4.03
CA ILE A 78 3.69 -13.45 3.90
C ILE A 78 2.26 -13.08 3.52
N PHE A 79 1.68 -13.79 2.55
CA PHE A 79 0.32 -13.52 2.08
C PHE A 79 -0.68 -13.62 3.24
N ALA A 80 -0.62 -14.69 4.01
CA ALA A 80 -1.50 -14.89 5.16
C ALA A 80 -1.31 -13.80 6.22
N ALA A 81 -0.06 -13.45 6.53
CA ALA A 81 0.25 -12.42 7.52
C ALA A 81 -0.28 -11.04 7.09
N VAL A 82 -0.14 -10.70 5.82
CA VAL A 82 -0.60 -9.41 5.29
C VAL A 82 -2.14 -9.34 5.28
N LEU A 83 -2.81 -10.44 4.94
CA LEU A 83 -4.28 -10.47 4.99
C LEU A 83 -4.79 -10.18 6.40
N GLU A 84 -4.13 -10.73 7.40
CA GLU A 84 -4.48 -10.51 8.80
C GLU A 84 -4.10 -9.10 9.27
N GLN A 85 -2.96 -8.60 8.82
CA GLN A 85 -2.43 -7.31 9.24
C GLN A 85 -1.97 -6.47 8.03
N PRO A 86 -2.90 -5.77 7.37
CA PRO A 86 -2.57 -4.97 6.18
C PRO A 86 -1.53 -3.88 6.42
N THR A 87 -1.29 -3.50 7.67
CA THR A 87 -0.24 -2.53 8.01
C THR A 87 1.17 -3.03 7.72
N LEU A 88 1.32 -4.31 7.39
CA LEU A 88 2.58 -4.84 6.88
C LEU A 88 2.94 -4.32 5.49
N LEU A 89 1.95 -3.85 4.73
CA LEU A 89 2.19 -3.28 3.40
C LEU A 89 2.74 -1.87 3.50
N LYS A 90 3.59 -1.50 2.55
CA LYS A 90 3.97 -0.10 2.37
C LYS A 90 2.75 0.69 1.92
N ARG A 91 2.60 1.89 2.42
CA ARG A 91 1.42 2.73 2.19
C ARG A 91 1.83 4.14 1.78
N PRO A 92 1.03 4.81 0.99
CA PRO A 92 -0.15 4.31 0.29
C PRO A 92 0.21 3.42 -0.90
N LEU A 93 -0.76 2.59 -1.33
CA LEU A 93 -0.63 1.84 -2.57
C LEU A 93 -1.53 2.53 -3.59
N LEU A 94 -0.94 2.90 -4.73
CA LEU A 94 -1.66 3.60 -5.79
C LEU A 94 -1.53 2.83 -7.11
N PRO A 95 -2.54 2.02 -7.46
CA PRO A 95 -2.59 1.42 -8.80
C PRO A 95 -2.90 2.49 -9.83
N LEU A 96 -2.06 2.60 -10.84
CA LEU A 96 -2.25 3.57 -11.91
C LEU A 96 -1.59 3.06 -13.18
N ASN A 97 -2.34 3.05 -14.28
CA ASN A 97 -1.84 2.65 -15.61
C ASN A 97 -1.21 1.24 -15.61
N GLY A 98 -1.80 0.31 -14.86
CA GLY A 98 -1.31 -1.07 -14.80
C GLY A 98 -0.09 -1.27 -13.91
N GLU A 99 0.35 -0.24 -13.21
CA GLU A 99 1.48 -0.30 -12.28
C GLU A 99 1.01 0.00 -10.86
N LEU A 100 1.67 -0.61 -9.89
CA LEU A 100 1.40 -0.34 -8.49
C LEU A 100 2.50 0.58 -7.94
N ASN A 101 2.09 1.78 -7.53
CA ASN A 101 2.99 2.79 -6.98
C ASN A 101 2.93 2.75 -5.46
N LEU A 102 4.08 2.66 -4.81
CA LEU A 102 4.18 2.47 -3.37
C LEU A 102 4.79 3.69 -2.69
N GLY A 103 4.20 4.05 -1.55
CA GLY A 103 4.64 5.21 -0.80
C GLY A 103 4.23 6.52 -1.48
N PHE A 104 4.77 7.63 -0.96
CA PHE A 104 4.48 8.94 -1.52
C PHE A 104 5.73 9.81 -1.51
N LYS A 105 6.03 10.38 -2.68
CA LYS A 105 6.98 11.47 -2.84
C LYS A 105 6.37 12.43 -3.85
N VAL A 106 6.55 13.73 -3.64
CA VAL A 106 5.99 14.75 -4.54
C VAL A 106 6.48 14.52 -5.97
N ASP A 107 7.77 14.29 -6.15
CA ASP A 107 8.36 14.07 -7.47
C ASP A 107 7.76 12.84 -8.17
N GLN A 108 7.55 11.76 -7.41
CA GLN A 108 6.92 10.54 -7.91
C GLN A 108 5.51 10.82 -8.45
N TYR A 109 4.70 11.52 -7.65
CA TYR A 109 3.32 11.81 -8.03
C TYR A 109 3.26 12.84 -9.18
N GLN A 110 4.14 13.82 -9.18
CA GLN A 110 4.21 14.77 -10.30
C GLN A 110 4.48 14.04 -11.61
N THR A 111 5.41 13.11 -11.62
CA THR A 111 5.72 12.31 -12.81
C THR A 111 4.53 11.46 -13.24
N LEU A 112 3.85 10.83 -12.28
CA LEU A 112 2.69 9.97 -12.59
C LEU A 112 1.54 10.73 -13.25
N PHE A 113 1.32 11.99 -12.85
CA PHE A 113 0.18 12.77 -13.30
C PHE A 113 0.54 13.86 -14.30
N GLU A 114 1.82 13.97 -14.66
CA GLU A 114 2.32 15.02 -15.54
C GLU A 114 1.76 14.95 -16.96
N ASN A 115 1.50 13.75 -17.46
CA ASN A 115 1.08 13.51 -18.83
C ASN A 115 -0.45 13.36 -18.99
N LYS A 116 -1.20 13.99 -18.13
CA LYS A 116 -2.67 13.94 -18.23
C LYS A 116 -3.29 15.09 -18.97
#